data_a1d72dd537b7f34d2b4807c2c5adcebb
#
_entry.id   a1d72dd537b7f34d2b4807c2c5adcebb
#
_cell.length_a   1.000
_cell.length_b   1.000
_cell.length_c   1.000
_cell.angle_alpha   90.00
_cell.angle_beta   90.00
_cell.angle_gamma   90.00
#
_symmetry.space_group_name_H-M   'P 1'
#
loop_
_entity.id
_entity.type
_entity.pdbx_description
1 polymer ?
#
loop_
_entity_poly.entity_id
_entity_poly.type
_entity_poly.pdbx_seq_one_letter_code
_entity_poly.pdbx_strand_id
1 'polypeptide(L)'
;MLNHKRTLIAALVSVSLMGCGESTTQTETKPQLTAQDAKQFLTQAQNDIAKMQVPAAHAEWSYATNINFDTAAVSAYFNEVLSTKVANLAKEAAKFNDVDVDADTRRQLDLLKNSLTMPPSADAAKAERLAKIGSDLSAMYGSGEYCSEDGTCKSLVEMSSEMATLRDADKLLEYWTGWREVSKPMAGLYAEQVSLANEGAAELGFENVSALWRGKYDMPADEFPKELDRLWTQVEPFYESLHCHVRARLGEHYGEDVVPQDKPIPAHLLGNMWAQSWGNIYDIVKPQQEMKVPDVTGALVEQGYDEVAMVKQAESFFSSLGFEELPDTFWERSMFQKPEGRDVQCHASAWDLDDKDD
;
A
#
# COMPACT_ATOMS: atom_id res chain seq x y z
N MET A 1 -27.07 -10.33 -63.39
CA MET A 1 -28.15 -9.74 -64.20
C MET A 1 -28.51 -8.39 -63.62
N LEU A 2 -28.40 -7.39 -64.47
CA LEU A 2 -28.97 -6.04 -64.48
C LEU A 2 -28.63 -5.14 -63.28
N ASN A 3 -27.86 -4.10 -63.45
CA ASN A 3 -27.77 -2.95 -64.38
C ASN A 3 -28.48 -1.70 -63.90
N HIS A 4 -27.70 -0.61 -63.77
CA HIS A 4 -27.95 0.77 -64.07
C HIS A 4 -28.80 1.61 -63.05
N LYS A 5 -28.43 2.84 -62.66
CA LYS A 5 -28.07 3.99 -63.51
C LYS A 5 -27.26 5.06 -62.76
N ARG A 6 -26.24 5.56 -63.43
CA ARG A 6 -25.56 6.81 -63.18
C ARG A 6 -26.51 7.97 -63.54
N THR A 7 -26.51 9.05 -62.73
CA THR A 7 -26.92 10.35 -63.20
C THR A 7 -25.90 11.39 -62.80
N LEU A 8 -25.18 11.89 -63.78
CA LEU A 8 -24.37 13.13 -63.71
C LEU A 8 -25.30 14.32 -63.76
N ILE A 9 -25.06 15.29 -62.86
CA ILE A 9 -25.47 16.68 -63.09
C ILE A 9 -24.24 17.55 -62.92
N ALA A 10 -23.79 18.12 -64.04
CA ALA A 10 -22.81 19.19 -64.10
C ALA A 10 -23.54 20.51 -64.12
N ALA A 11 -22.91 21.56 -63.60
CA ALA A 11 -22.98 22.98 -63.89
C ALA A 11 -22.96 23.79 -62.57
N LEU A 12 -22.28 24.79 -62.39
CA LEU A 12 -21.83 25.95 -63.06
C LEU A 12 -20.78 26.65 -62.16
N VAL A 13 -19.67 26.96 -62.75
CA VAL A 13 -18.65 27.87 -62.20
C VAL A 13 -19.22 29.29 -62.21
N SER A 14 -19.21 29.95 -61.05
CA SER A 14 -19.26 31.40 -60.96
C SER A 14 -18.06 31.88 -60.18
N VAL A 15 -17.09 32.43 -60.87
CA VAL A 15 -15.96 33.17 -60.33
C VAL A 15 -16.49 34.55 -59.87
N SER A 16 -16.32 34.84 -58.59
CA SER A 16 -16.38 36.20 -58.08
C SER A 16 -15.09 36.45 -57.29
N LEU A 17 -14.23 37.24 -57.86
CA LEU A 17 -13.05 37.83 -57.25
C LEU A 17 -13.45 38.94 -56.28
N MET A 18 -12.61 39.13 -55.28
CA MET A 18 -12.37 40.27 -54.40
C MET A 18 -12.91 40.16 -52.98
N GLY A 19 -11.93 40.09 -52.10
CA GLY A 19 -12.06 40.39 -50.68
C GLY A 19 -10.80 39.89 -49.95
N CYS A 20 -9.73 40.71 -49.89
CA CYS A 20 -8.71 40.57 -48.84
C CYS A 20 -9.39 40.76 -47.49
N GLY A 21 -9.77 39.66 -46.85
CA GLY A 21 -10.17 39.61 -45.47
C GLY A 21 -9.00 39.00 -44.71
N GLU A 22 -8.41 39.72 -43.78
CA GLU A 22 -7.50 39.19 -42.76
C GLU A 22 -8.12 37.94 -42.13
N SER A 23 -7.52 36.78 -42.37
CA SER A 23 -7.80 35.59 -41.58
C SER A 23 -7.32 35.82 -40.15
N THR A 24 -8.18 36.38 -39.33
CA THR A 24 -8.05 36.22 -37.90
C THR A 24 -8.20 34.74 -37.60
N THR A 25 -7.09 34.07 -37.43
CA THR A 25 -7.02 32.75 -36.80
C THR A 25 -7.61 32.94 -35.40
N GLN A 26 -8.89 32.67 -35.21
CA GLN A 26 -9.45 32.48 -33.89
C GLN A 26 -8.75 31.25 -33.32
N THR A 27 -7.75 31.49 -32.49
CA THR A 27 -7.23 30.49 -31.58
C THR A 27 -8.42 30.15 -30.68
N GLU A 28 -9.04 29.00 -30.88
CA GLU A 28 -10.00 28.45 -29.93
C GLU A 28 -9.23 28.30 -28.59
N THR A 29 -9.36 29.29 -27.74
CA THR A 29 -8.94 29.15 -26.34
C THR A 29 -9.80 28.07 -25.72
N LYS A 30 -9.22 26.92 -25.40
CA LYS A 30 -9.88 25.90 -24.54
C LYS A 30 -10.50 26.64 -23.36
N PRO A 31 -11.76 26.37 -23.01
CA PRO A 31 -12.39 27.00 -21.85
C PRO A 31 -11.52 26.77 -20.65
N GLN A 32 -11.16 27.84 -19.95
CA GLN A 32 -10.35 27.78 -18.75
C GLN A 32 -11.20 27.14 -17.64
N LEU A 33 -10.71 26.06 -17.04
CA LEU A 33 -11.37 25.38 -15.92
C LEU A 33 -11.52 26.34 -14.73
N THR A 34 -12.65 26.25 -14.04
CA THR A 34 -13.03 27.13 -12.92
C THR A 34 -13.12 26.35 -11.60
N ALA A 35 -13.19 27.06 -10.48
CA ALA A 35 -13.46 26.48 -9.16
C ALA A 35 -14.81 25.73 -9.11
N GLN A 36 -15.81 26.21 -9.86
CA GLN A 36 -17.11 25.53 -9.95
C GLN A 36 -17.00 24.20 -10.69
N ASP A 37 -16.20 24.14 -11.77
CA ASP A 37 -15.94 22.89 -12.49
C ASP A 37 -15.22 21.87 -11.60
N ALA A 38 -14.27 22.33 -10.76
CA ALA A 38 -13.58 21.47 -9.79
C ALA A 38 -14.56 20.84 -8.78
N LYS A 39 -15.49 21.63 -8.22
CA LYS A 39 -16.50 21.13 -7.26
C LYS A 39 -17.48 20.16 -7.91
N GLN A 40 -17.92 20.43 -9.13
CA GLN A 40 -18.77 19.51 -9.87
C GLN A 40 -18.06 18.20 -10.18
N PHE A 41 -16.79 18.28 -10.61
CA PHE A 41 -15.95 17.11 -10.84
C PHE A 41 -15.81 16.25 -9.57
N LEU A 42 -15.49 16.85 -8.42
CA LEU A 42 -15.35 16.13 -7.16
C LEU A 42 -16.64 15.45 -6.73
N THR A 43 -17.77 16.15 -6.82
CA THR A 43 -19.08 15.57 -6.52
C THR A 43 -19.37 14.33 -7.38
N GLN A 44 -19.09 14.44 -8.69
CA GLN A 44 -19.27 13.31 -9.60
C GLN A 44 -18.29 12.16 -9.30
N ALA A 45 -17.02 12.48 -9.03
CA ALA A 45 -15.99 11.50 -8.70
C ALA A 45 -16.33 10.70 -7.43
N GLN A 46 -16.78 11.39 -6.37
CA GLN A 46 -17.20 10.76 -5.12
C GLN A 46 -18.38 9.81 -5.36
N ASN A 47 -19.40 10.26 -6.10
CA ASN A 47 -20.56 9.43 -6.43
C ASN A 47 -20.18 8.19 -7.26
N ASP A 48 -19.26 8.36 -8.20
CA ASP A 48 -18.79 7.29 -9.06
C ASP A 48 -18.00 6.24 -8.26
N ILE A 49 -17.12 6.68 -7.36
CA ILE A 49 -16.34 5.79 -6.48
C ILE A 49 -17.26 5.05 -5.53
N ALA A 50 -18.18 5.75 -4.85
CA ALA A 50 -19.09 5.15 -3.89
C ALA A 50 -19.93 4.01 -4.50
N LYS A 51 -20.45 4.21 -5.74
CA LYS A 51 -21.21 3.16 -6.45
C LYS A 51 -20.40 1.91 -6.78
N MET A 52 -19.07 2.04 -6.92
CA MET A 52 -18.19 0.93 -7.28
C MET A 52 -17.55 0.29 -6.05
N GLN A 53 -17.37 1.06 -4.98
CA GLN A 53 -16.68 0.61 -3.77
C GLN A 53 -17.44 -0.51 -3.07
N VAL A 54 -18.75 -0.38 -2.89
CA VAL A 54 -19.57 -1.38 -2.22
C VAL A 54 -19.52 -2.75 -2.91
N PRO A 55 -19.83 -2.90 -4.21
CA PRO A 55 -19.71 -4.20 -4.86
C PRO A 55 -18.26 -4.73 -4.89
N ALA A 56 -17.25 -3.88 -4.97
CA ALA A 56 -15.86 -4.28 -4.86
C ALA A 56 -15.52 -4.83 -3.46
N ALA A 57 -15.98 -4.16 -2.41
CA ALA A 57 -15.80 -4.61 -1.03
C ALA A 57 -16.49 -5.97 -0.79
N HIS A 58 -17.72 -6.16 -1.28
CA HIS A 58 -18.41 -7.46 -1.22
C HIS A 58 -17.66 -8.57 -1.95
N ALA A 59 -17.11 -8.28 -3.13
CA ALA A 59 -16.33 -9.25 -3.90
C ALA A 59 -15.06 -9.65 -3.15
N GLU A 60 -14.38 -8.69 -2.56
CA GLU A 60 -13.15 -8.92 -1.82
C GLU A 60 -13.41 -9.62 -0.48
N TRP A 61 -14.46 -9.24 0.26
CA TRP A 61 -14.93 -9.97 1.43
C TRP A 61 -15.24 -11.43 1.11
N SER A 62 -15.96 -11.67 0.00
CA SER A 62 -16.28 -13.03 -0.44
C SER A 62 -15.01 -13.84 -0.73
N TYR A 63 -14.01 -13.23 -1.33
CA TYR A 63 -12.71 -13.85 -1.55
C TYR A 63 -11.95 -14.08 -0.24
N ALA A 64 -11.84 -13.06 0.60
CA ALA A 64 -11.12 -13.16 1.87
C ALA A 64 -11.67 -14.25 2.81
N THR A 65 -12.98 -14.49 2.77
CA THR A 65 -13.68 -15.46 3.62
C THR A 65 -13.93 -16.82 2.96
N ASN A 66 -13.60 -16.97 1.68
CA ASN A 66 -13.74 -18.22 0.93
C ASN A 66 -12.82 -18.22 -0.30
N ILE A 67 -11.54 -18.48 -0.10
CA ILE A 67 -10.54 -18.45 -1.16
C ILE A 67 -10.74 -19.61 -2.11
N ASN A 68 -11.13 -19.32 -3.36
CA ASN A 68 -11.20 -20.29 -4.45
C ASN A 68 -11.05 -19.57 -5.80
N PHE A 69 -11.02 -20.32 -6.89
CA PHE A 69 -10.84 -19.78 -8.24
C PHE A 69 -11.91 -18.74 -8.62
N ASP A 70 -13.17 -19.01 -8.31
CA ASP A 70 -14.28 -18.14 -8.73
C ASP A 70 -14.32 -16.84 -7.94
N THR A 71 -14.15 -16.91 -6.60
CA THR A 71 -14.11 -15.71 -5.74
C THR A 71 -12.88 -14.86 -6.04
N ALA A 72 -11.73 -15.47 -6.34
CA ALA A 72 -10.52 -14.76 -6.78
C ALA A 72 -10.78 -14.01 -8.11
N ALA A 73 -11.42 -14.64 -9.07
CA ALA A 73 -11.73 -14.03 -10.37
C ALA A 73 -12.70 -12.85 -10.24
N VAL A 74 -13.72 -12.96 -9.39
CA VAL A 74 -14.70 -11.88 -9.13
C VAL A 74 -14.04 -10.71 -8.41
N SER A 75 -13.24 -10.97 -7.36
CA SER A 75 -12.50 -9.94 -6.65
C SER A 75 -11.51 -9.21 -7.58
N ALA A 76 -10.74 -9.96 -8.39
CA ALA A 76 -9.80 -9.37 -9.34
C ALA A 76 -10.51 -8.46 -10.35
N TYR A 77 -11.66 -8.85 -10.89
CA TYR A 77 -12.45 -8.04 -11.81
C TYR A 77 -12.88 -6.70 -11.19
N PHE A 78 -13.48 -6.73 -9.99
CA PHE A 78 -13.93 -5.50 -9.34
C PHE A 78 -12.77 -4.59 -8.93
N ASN A 79 -11.65 -5.17 -8.49
CA ASN A 79 -10.44 -4.42 -8.16
C ASN A 79 -9.84 -3.74 -9.40
N GLU A 80 -9.81 -4.41 -10.55
CA GLU A 80 -9.35 -3.85 -11.82
C GLU A 80 -10.24 -2.67 -12.24
N VAL A 81 -11.56 -2.87 -12.23
CA VAL A 81 -12.54 -1.84 -12.63
C VAL A 81 -12.43 -0.60 -11.71
N LEU A 82 -12.39 -0.79 -10.39
CA LEU A 82 -12.27 0.29 -9.42
C LEU A 82 -10.93 1.03 -9.56
N SER A 83 -9.82 0.29 -9.63
CA SER A 83 -8.47 0.87 -9.76
C SER A 83 -8.33 1.69 -11.05
N THR A 84 -8.86 1.17 -12.16
CA THR A 84 -8.88 1.90 -13.45
C THR A 84 -9.69 3.18 -13.35
N LYS A 85 -10.86 3.14 -12.71
CA LYS A 85 -11.69 4.33 -12.49
C LYS A 85 -10.97 5.36 -11.65
N VAL A 86 -10.38 4.96 -10.52
CA VAL A 86 -9.62 5.85 -9.62
C VAL A 86 -8.42 6.47 -10.35
N ALA A 87 -7.67 5.68 -11.12
CA ALA A 87 -6.55 6.20 -11.90
C ALA A 87 -6.99 7.28 -12.92
N ASN A 88 -8.11 7.06 -13.61
CA ASN A 88 -8.64 8.06 -14.53
C ASN A 88 -9.11 9.33 -13.80
N LEU A 89 -9.78 9.19 -12.66
CA LEU A 89 -10.20 10.33 -11.85
C LEU A 89 -9.00 11.12 -11.29
N ALA A 90 -7.92 10.45 -10.89
CA ALA A 90 -6.69 11.12 -10.47
C ALA A 90 -6.07 11.97 -11.59
N LYS A 91 -6.04 11.46 -12.82
CA LYS A 91 -5.57 12.21 -14.00
C LYS A 91 -6.49 13.40 -14.33
N GLU A 92 -7.80 13.24 -14.21
CA GLU A 92 -8.73 14.36 -14.36
C GLU A 92 -8.55 15.41 -13.26
N ALA A 93 -8.35 15.00 -11.98
CA ALA A 93 -8.07 15.90 -10.87
C ALA A 93 -6.80 16.74 -11.11
N ALA A 94 -5.77 16.18 -11.74
CA ALA A 94 -4.54 16.91 -12.05
C ALA A 94 -4.77 18.11 -12.99
N LYS A 95 -5.82 18.11 -13.80
CA LYS A 95 -6.17 19.25 -14.66
C LYS A 95 -6.55 20.52 -13.89
N PHE A 96 -6.87 20.38 -12.60
CA PHE A 96 -7.23 21.47 -11.70
C PHE A 96 -6.05 21.97 -10.85
N ASN A 97 -4.80 21.53 -11.11
CA ASN A 97 -3.65 21.92 -10.29
C ASN A 97 -3.47 23.45 -10.21
N ASP A 98 -3.65 24.15 -11.32
CA ASP A 98 -3.47 25.61 -11.43
C ASP A 98 -4.76 26.41 -11.23
N VAL A 99 -5.88 25.75 -10.90
CA VAL A 99 -7.16 26.42 -10.66
C VAL A 99 -7.20 26.93 -9.23
N ASP A 100 -7.52 28.21 -9.03
CA ASP A 100 -7.71 28.80 -7.71
C ASP A 100 -9.02 28.27 -7.10
N VAL A 101 -8.92 27.48 -6.02
CA VAL A 101 -10.02 26.83 -5.31
C VAL A 101 -9.83 27.00 -3.80
N ASP A 102 -10.90 26.85 -3.03
CA ASP A 102 -10.82 26.84 -1.56
C ASP A 102 -9.99 25.64 -1.04
N ALA A 103 -9.55 25.70 0.21
CA ALA A 103 -8.65 24.72 0.83
C ALA A 103 -9.25 23.30 0.85
N ASP A 104 -10.54 23.17 1.12
CA ASP A 104 -11.21 21.86 1.17
C ASP A 104 -11.29 21.23 -0.23
N THR A 105 -11.64 22.03 -1.24
CA THR A 105 -11.65 21.58 -2.65
C THR A 105 -10.24 21.17 -3.09
N ARG A 106 -9.21 21.96 -2.75
CA ARG A 106 -7.80 21.62 -3.04
C ARG A 106 -7.40 20.29 -2.38
N ARG A 107 -7.71 20.14 -1.09
CA ARG A 107 -7.39 18.92 -0.35
C ARG A 107 -8.06 17.68 -0.95
N GLN A 108 -9.32 17.77 -1.36
CA GLN A 108 -10.02 16.64 -1.99
C GLN A 108 -9.41 16.27 -3.35
N LEU A 109 -9.01 17.24 -4.18
CA LEU A 109 -8.28 16.99 -5.43
C LEU A 109 -6.93 16.31 -5.16
N ASP A 110 -6.21 16.75 -4.14
CA ASP A 110 -4.91 16.19 -3.77
C ASP A 110 -5.04 14.76 -3.22
N LEU A 111 -6.03 14.49 -2.37
CA LEU A 111 -6.33 13.14 -1.89
C LEU A 111 -6.65 12.16 -3.02
N LEU A 112 -7.41 12.62 -4.02
CA LEU A 112 -7.74 11.80 -5.19
C LEU A 112 -6.49 11.48 -6.03
N LYS A 113 -5.59 12.45 -6.24
CA LYS A 113 -4.29 12.23 -6.91
C LYS A 113 -3.36 11.31 -6.12
N ASN A 114 -3.35 11.48 -4.79
CA ASN A 114 -2.51 10.70 -3.87
C ASN A 114 -3.02 9.27 -3.62
N SER A 115 -4.23 8.92 -4.08
CA SER A 115 -4.80 7.58 -3.88
C SER A 115 -4.00 6.47 -4.55
N LEU A 116 -3.27 6.79 -5.61
CA LEU A 116 -2.44 5.83 -6.35
C LEU A 116 -1.07 5.65 -5.68
N THR A 117 -0.72 4.41 -5.35
CA THR A 117 0.60 4.09 -4.77
C THR A 117 1.69 4.06 -5.85
N MET A 118 1.39 3.47 -7.00
CA MET A 118 2.26 3.41 -8.17
C MET A 118 1.48 3.98 -9.36
N PRO A 119 1.50 5.31 -9.58
CA PRO A 119 0.72 5.93 -10.64
C PRO A 119 1.26 5.53 -12.02
N PRO A 120 0.43 4.95 -12.89
CA PRO A 120 0.82 4.66 -14.25
C PRO A 120 0.83 5.94 -15.09
N SER A 121 1.78 6.05 -16.02
CA SER A 121 1.79 7.14 -16.98
C SER A 121 0.64 7.02 -18.00
N ALA A 122 0.41 8.06 -18.80
CA ALA A 122 -0.58 8.03 -19.89
C ALA A 122 -0.16 7.11 -21.05
N ASP A 123 1.11 6.75 -21.15
CA ASP A 123 1.62 5.79 -22.12
C ASP A 123 1.18 4.38 -21.74
N ALA A 124 0.32 3.78 -22.56
CA ALA A 124 -0.25 2.46 -22.30
C ALA A 124 0.80 1.35 -22.18
N ALA A 125 1.87 1.40 -22.98
CA ALA A 125 2.93 0.38 -22.94
C ALA A 125 3.74 0.49 -21.63
N LYS A 126 4.00 1.71 -21.15
CA LYS A 126 4.65 1.94 -19.86
C LYS A 126 3.76 1.55 -18.68
N ALA A 127 2.47 1.83 -18.76
CA ALA A 127 1.49 1.43 -17.74
C ALA A 127 1.41 -0.12 -17.63
N GLU A 128 1.34 -0.82 -18.75
CA GLU A 128 1.37 -2.29 -18.80
C GLU A 128 2.69 -2.84 -18.23
N ARG A 129 3.82 -2.22 -18.60
CA ARG A 129 5.14 -2.60 -18.10
C ARG A 129 5.24 -2.43 -16.58
N LEU A 130 4.74 -1.31 -16.03
CA LEU A 130 4.72 -1.05 -14.59
C LEU A 130 3.92 -2.12 -13.85
N ALA A 131 2.72 -2.46 -14.34
CA ALA A 131 1.87 -3.51 -13.76
C ALA A 131 2.56 -4.88 -13.79
N LYS A 132 3.19 -5.22 -14.95
CA LYS A 132 3.93 -6.49 -15.09
C LYS A 132 5.10 -6.58 -14.11
N ILE A 133 5.89 -5.51 -13.96
CA ILE A 133 7.01 -5.50 -13.01
C ILE A 133 6.50 -5.72 -11.58
N GLY A 134 5.41 -5.08 -11.18
CA GLY A 134 4.81 -5.28 -9.86
C GLY A 134 4.46 -6.75 -9.61
N SER A 135 3.84 -7.41 -10.59
CA SER A 135 3.51 -8.84 -10.52
C SER A 135 4.76 -9.71 -10.48
N ASP A 136 5.75 -9.43 -11.32
CA ASP A 136 7.01 -10.20 -11.37
C ASP A 136 7.77 -10.09 -10.03
N LEU A 137 7.89 -8.89 -9.46
CA LEU A 137 8.53 -8.67 -8.15
C LEU A 137 7.80 -9.40 -7.01
N SER A 138 6.47 -9.34 -7.01
CA SER A 138 5.63 -10.06 -6.03
C SER A 138 5.79 -11.58 -6.14
N ALA A 139 5.82 -12.11 -7.37
CA ALA A 139 6.02 -13.52 -7.62
C ALA A 139 7.43 -13.98 -7.19
N MET A 140 8.48 -13.24 -7.56
CA MET A 140 9.86 -13.53 -7.18
C MET A 140 10.05 -13.54 -5.66
N TYR A 141 9.45 -12.59 -4.97
CA TYR A 141 9.52 -12.50 -3.53
C TYR A 141 8.70 -13.61 -2.83
N GLY A 142 7.48 -13.83 -3.28
CA GLY A 142 6.56 -14.79 -2.66
C GLY A 142 6.93 -16.25 -2.88
N SER A 143 7.59 -16.57 -4.02
CA SER A 143 8.09 -17.92 -4.31
C SER A 143 9.57 -18.10 -3.98
N GLY A 144 10.21 -17.08 -3.40
CA GLY A 144 11.62 -17.12 -3.05
C GLY A 144 11.91 -18.15 -1.98
N GLU A 145 12.97 -18.94 -2.18
CA GLU A 145 13.48 -19.92 -1.22
C GLU A 145 14.99 -19.79 -1.12
N TYR A 146 15.51 -20.04 0.05
CA TYR A 146 16.94 -20.26 0.26
C TYR A 146 17.18 -21.75 0.43
N CYS A 147 18.11 -22.29 -0.36
CA CYS A 147 18.55 -23.69 -0.25
C CYS A 147 19.96 -23.71 0.34
N SER A 148 20.13 -24.42 1.48
CA SER A 148 21.42 -24.67 2.11
C SER A 148 22.25 -25.70 1.33
N GLU A 149 23.52 -25.84 1.66
CA GLU A 149 24.47 -26.74 0.97
C GLU A 149 24.02 -28.22 1.00
N ASP A 150 23.25 -28.64 1.99
CA ASP A 150 22.71 -30.01 2.10
C ASP A 150 21.48 -30.23 1.19
N GLY A 151 21.04 -29.19 0.44
CA GLY A 151 19.90 -29.25 -0.46
C GLY A 151 18.55 -28.99 0.22
N THR A 152 18.53 -28.63 1.50
CA THR A 152 17.29 -28.25 2.19
C THR A 152 16.90 -26.83 1.81
N CYS A 153 15.73 -26.65 1.18
CA CYS A 153 15.20 -25.35 0.81
C CYS A 153 14.16 -24.88 1.83
N LYS A 154 14.19 -23.58 2.14
CA LYS A 154 13.27 -22.94 3.10
C LYS A 154 12.72 -21.63 2.53
N SER A 155 11.44 -21.41 2.73
CA SER A 155 10.76 -20.15 2.47
C SER A 155 11.13 -19.09 3.52
N LEU A 156 10.80 -17.83 3.22
CA LEU A 156 10.96 -16.74 4.20
C LEU A 156 10.21 -17.02 5.51
N VAL A 157 8.99 -17.58 5.42
CA VAL A 157 8.15 -17.86 6.58
C VAL A 157 8.79 -18.90 7.48
N GLU A 158 9.30 -19.99 6.92
CA GLU A 158 9.99 -21.04 7.68
C GLU A 158 11.26 -20.51 8.35
N MET A 159 12.12 -19.79 7.60
CA MET A 159 13.31 -19.17 8.18
C MET A 159 12.98 -18.15 9.27
N SER A 160 11.96 -17.32 9.07
CA SER A 160 11.55 -16.31 10.07
C SER A 160 11.04 -16.98 11.36
N SER A 161 10.28 -18.07 11.24
CA SER A 161 9.81 -18.85 12.39
C SER A 161 10.97 -19.45 13.18
N GLU A 162 11.95 -20.01 12.48
CA GLU A 162 13.15 -20.58 13.14
C GLU A 162 14.02 -19.49 13.77
N MET A 163 14.28 -18.37 13.06
CA MET A 163 15.08 -17.25 13.56
C MET A 163 14.52 -16.66 14.86
N ALA A 164 13.22 -16.73 15.10
CA ALA A 164 12.61 -16.24 16.33
C ALA A 164 13.17 -16.93 17.60
N THR A 165 13.53 -18.18 17.50
CA THR A 165 13.99 -19.00 18.64
C THR A 165 15.42 -19.51 18.52
N LEU A 166 16.00 -19.49 17.33
CA LEU A 166 17.38 -19.93 17.07
C LEU A 166 18.38 -19.01 17.77
N ARG A 167 19.45 -19.61 18.34
CA ARG A 167 20.53 -18.90 19.04
C ARG A 167 21.92 -19.22 18.49
N ASP A 168 22.00 -19.97 17.42
CA ASP A 168 23.24 -20.23 16.70
C ASP A 168 23.54 -19.07 15.74
N ALA A 169 24.62 -18.33 16.04
CA ALA A 169 24.98 -17.11 15.28
C ALA A 169 25.34 -17.41 13.82
N ASP A 170 26.02 -18.53 13.55
CA ASP A 170 26.43 -18.92 12.21
C ASP A 170 25.22 -19.32 11.36
N LYS A 171 24.29 -20.06 11.93
CA LYS A 171 23.04 -20.44 11.24
C LYS A 171 22.12 -19.24 11.00
N LEU A 172 22.03 -18.32 11.95
CA LEU A 172 21.31 -17.05 11.79
C LEU A 172 21.93 -16.22 10.67
N LEU A 173 23.26 -16.16 10.57
CA LEU A 173 23.97 -15.46 9.49
C LEU A 173 23.72 -16.15 8.14
N GLU A 174 23.76 -17.47 8.08
CA GLU A 174 23.45 -18.24 6.88
C GLU A 174 22.06 -17.91 6.35
N TYR A 175 21.02 -17.94 7.20
CA TYR A 175 19.65 -17.58 6.80
C TYR A 175 19.56 -16.14 6.34
N TRP A 176 20.16 -15.21 7.09
CA TRP A 176 20.12 -13.79 6.79
C TRP A 176 20.79 -13.47 5.46
N THR A 177 21.95 -14.03 5.17
CA THR A 177 22.67 -13.84 3.91
C THR A 177 22.02 -14.59 2.76
N GLY A 178 21.59 -15.82 2.99
CA GLY A 178 20.93 -16.67 2.00
C GLY A 178 19.65 -16.05 1.44
N TRP A 179 18.78 -15.52 2.31
CA TRP A 179 17.58 -14.82 1.86
C TRP A 179 17.87 -13.62 0.95
N ARG A 180 18.99 -12.91 1.18
CA ARG A 180 19.35 -11.74 0.34
C ARG A 180 19.76 -12.10 -1.08
N GLU A 181 20.10 -13.36 -1.34
CA GLU A 181 20.32 -13.83 -2.71
C GLU A 181 19.04 -13.80 -3.54
N VAL A 182 17.87 -14.04 -2.92
CA VAL A 182 16.55 -13.96 -3.56
C VAL A 182 16.27 -12.57 -4.12
N SER A 183 16.70 -11.52 -3.43
CA SER A 183 16.41 -10.14 -3.83
C SER A 183 17.38 -9.57 -4.88
N LYS A 184 18.57 -10.16 -5.07
CA LYS A 184 19.55 -9.65 -6.05
C LYS A 184 19.00 -9.50 -7.46
N PRO A 185 18.30 -10.49 -8.06
CA PRO A 185 17.75 -10.35 -9.40
C PRO A 185 16.58 -9.35 -9.49
N MET A 186 15.99 -8.97 -8.35
CA MET A 186 14.88 -8.01 -8.30
C MET A 186 15.33 -6.56 -8.46
N ALA A 187 16.61 -6.24 -8.17
CA ALA A 187 17.10 -4.87 -8.10
C ALA A 187 16.88 -4.07 -9.39
N GLY A 188 17.13 -4.67 -10.55
CA GLY A 188 16.93 -4.04 -11.85
C GLY A 188 15.46 -3.75 -12.15
N LEU A 189 14.58 -4.68 -11.85
CA LEU A 189 13.13 -4.50 -12.00
C LEU A 189 12.58 -3.42 -11.06
N TYR A 190 13.07 -3.39 -9.83
CA TYR A 190 12.67 -2.37 -8.86
C TYR A 190 13.09 -0.97 -9.29
N ALA A 191 14.32 -0.82 -9.82
CA ALA A 191 14.79 0.47 -10.35
C ALA A 191 13.94 0.94 -11.54
N GLU A 192 13.57 0.02 -12.45
CA GLU A 192 12.66 0.32 -13.57
C GLU A 192 11.26 0.70 -13.08
N GLN A 193 10.73 -0.01 -12.08
CA GLN A 193 9.44 0.30 -11.45
C GLN A 193 9.41 1.73 -10.90
N VAL A 194 10.44 2.12 -10.16
CA VAL A 194 10.56 3.48 -9.60
C VAL A 194 10.61 4.53 -10.71
N SER A 195 11.36 4.26 -11.79
CA SER A 195 11.43 5.17 -12.94
C SER A 195 10.07 5.39 -13.59
N LEU A 196 9.34 4.31 -13.86
CA LEU A 196 8.00 4.37 -14.46
C LEU A 196 6.97 5.04 -13.55
N ALA A 197 7.03 4.76 -12.24
CA ALA A 197 6.16 5.40 -11.26
C ALA A 197 6.45 6.90 -11.11
N ASN A 198 7.71 7.32 -11.23
CA ASN A 198 8.07 8.74 -11.24
C ASN A 198 7.50 9.48 -12.46
N GLU A 199 7.48 8.86 -13.64
CA GLU A 199 6.82 9.45 -14.81
C GLU A 199 5.32 9.65 -14.56
N GLY A 200 4.64 8.64 -14.03
CA GLY A 200 3.22 8.74 -13.66
C GLY A 200 2.95 9.81 -12.59
N ALA A 201 3.81 9.91 -11.58
CA ALA A 201 3.70 10.95 -10.55
C ALA A 201 3.87 12.36 -11.13
N ALA A 202 4.80 12.54 -12.08
CA ALA A 202 5.00 13.81 -12.76
C ALA A 202 3.77 14.24 -13.57
N GLU A 203 3.09 13.31 -14.23
CA GLU A 203 1.83 13.59 -14.94
C GLU A 203 0.69 14.06 -14.00
N LEU A 204 0.73 13.66 -12.73
CA LEU A 204 -0.20 14.11 -11.68
C LEU A 204 0.22 15.44 -11.04
N GLY A 205 1.38 16.01 -11.40
CA GLY A 205 1.89 17.28 -10.89
C GLY A 205 2.81 17.13 -9.66
N PHE A 206 3.31 15.95 -9.35
CA PHE A 206 4.30 15.71 -8.30
C PHE A 206 5.72 15.69 -8.89
N GLU A 207 6.70 16.09 -8.12
CA GLU A 207 8.11 16.00 -8.50
C GLU A 207 8.53 14.56 -8.82
N ASN A 208 8.08 13.62 -7.98
CA ASN A 208 8.36 12.19 -8.10
C ASN A 208 7.37 11.39 -7.22
N VAL A 209 7.41 10.07 -7.29
CA VAL A 209 6.56 9.19 -6.50
C VAL A 209 6.76 9.35 -4.98
N SER A 210 7.96 9.71 -4.53
CA SER A 210 8.23 9.97 -3.11
C SER A 210 7.51 11.24 -2.62
N ALA A 211 7.46 12.30 -3.43
CA ALA A 211 6.68 13.49 -3.13
C ALA A 211 5.17 13.20 -3.08
N LEU A 212 4.67 12.37 -4.00
CA LEU A 212 3.29 11.88 -4.00
C LEU A 212 2.97 11.14 -2.70
N TRP A 213 3.81 10.21 -2.27
CA TRP A 213 3.60 9.45 -1.03
C TRP A 213 3.60 10.34 0.21
N ARG A 214 4.53 11.29 0.30
CA ARG A 214 4.61 12.24 1.42
C ARG A 214 3.42 13.20 1.47
N GLY A 215 2.82 13.50 0.33
CA GLY A 215 1.62 14.34 0.27
C GLY A 215 0.39 13.75 0.99
N LYS A 216 0.42 12.46 1.38
CA LYS A 216 -0.65 11.81 2.17
C LYS A 216 -0.67 12.21 3.65
N TYR A 217 0.34 12.93 4.15
CA TYR A 217 0.48 13.29 5.57
C TYR A 217 -0.08 14.69 5.90
N ASP A 218 -0.90 15.27 5.03
CA ASP A 218 -1.53 16.59 5.21
C ASP A 218 -0.52 17.72 5.51
N MET A 219 0.68 17.61 4.95
CA MET A 219 1.72 18.65 4.99
C MET A 219 2.49 18.70 3.68
N PRO A 220 3.20 19.81 3.38
CA PRO A 220 4.08 19.89 2.21
C PRO A 220 5.11 18.76 2.23
N ALA A 221 5.34 18.14 1.06
CA ALA A 221 6.19 16.96 0.94
C ALA A 221 7.65 17.19 1.40
N ASP A 222 8.13 18.42 1.36
CA ASP A 222 9.46 18.84 1.81
C ASP A 222 9.52 19.15 3.32
N GLU A 223 8.39 19.38 3.98
CA GLU A 223 8.32 19.55 5.44
C GLU A 223 8.30 18.20 6.18
N PHE A 224 7.74 17.15 5.56
CA PHE A 224 7.63 15.83 6.18
C PHE A 224 8.99 15.25 6.65
N PRO A 225 10.10 15.28 5.86
CA PRO A 225 11.41 14.84 6.35
C PRO A 225 11.90 15.64 7.56
N LYS A 226 11.68 16.95 7.59
CA LYS A 226 12.08 17.80 8.70
C LYS A 226 11.36 17.43 10.00
N GLU A 227 10.08 17.08 9.89
CA GLU A 227 9.30 16.60 11.04
C GLU A 227 9.80 15.24 11.53
N LEU A 228 10.17 14.32 10.64
CA LEU A 228 10.80 13.07 11.01
C LEU A 228 12.15 13.27 11.70
N ASP A 229 13.00 14.18 11.20
CA ASP A 229 14.28 14.51 11.82
C ASP A 229 14.07 15.11 13.22
N ARG A 230 13.06 15.98 13.37
CA ARG A 230 12.70 16.56 14.67
C ARG A 230 12.28 15.47 15.66
N LEU A 231 11.43 14.55 15.25
CA LEU A 231 10.96 13.43 16.08
C LEU A 231 12.12 12.48 16.42
N TRP A 232 12.97 12.17 15.43
CA TRP A 232 14.15 11.33 15.66
C TRP A 232 15.06 11.93 16.72
N THR A 233 15.41 13.21 16.62
CA THR A 233 16.25 13.90 17.60
C THR A 233 15.72 13.79 19.04
N GLN A 234 14.39 13.71 19.23
CA GLN A 234 13.77 13.52 20.54
C GLN A 234 13.87 12.08 21.06
N VAL A 235 13.84 11.08 20.17
CA VAL A 235 13.85 9.66 20.51
C VAL A 235 15.26 9.08 20.55
N GLU A 236 16.18 9.62 19.77
CA GLU A 236 17.55 9.13 19.57
C GLU A 236 18.29 8.81 20.87
N PRO A 237 18.32 9.69 21.92
CA PRO A 237 19.05 9.39 23.15
C PRO A 237 18.52 8.15 23.89
N PHE A 238 17.21 7.93 23.83
CA PHE A 238 16.59 6.71 24.39
C PHE A 238 16.96 5.49 23.56
N TYR A 239 16.86 5.59 22.24
CA TYR A 239 17.22 4.51 21.32
C TYR A 239 18.69 4.09 21.43
N GLU A 240 19.60 5.08 21.52
CA GLU A 240 21.03 4.80 21.73
C GLU A 240 21.30 4.06 23.03
N SER A 241 20.64 4.45 24.12
CA SER A 241 20.76 3.77 25.42
C SER A 241 20.27 2.34 25.34
N LEU A 242 19.13 2.08 24.67
CA LEU A 242 18.58 0.75 24.43
C LEU A 242 19.54 -0.06 23.54
N HIS A 243 20.05 0.54 22.48
CA HIS A 243 20.97 -0.11 21.53
C HIS A 243 22.29 -0.51 22.22
N CYS A 244 22.86 0.35 23.08
CA CYS A 244 24.05 0.05 23.89
C CYS A 244 23.80 -1.14 24.82
N HIS A 245 22.64 -1.16 25.52
CA HIS A 245 22.26 -2.26 26.39
C HIS A 245 22.17 -3.59 25.60
N VAL A 246 21.45 -3.59 24.50
CA VAL A 246 21.25 -4.78 23.65
C VAL A 246 22.61 -5.29 23.11
N ARG A 247 23.49 -4.40 22.64
CA ARG A 247 24.83 -4.75 22.18
C ARG A 247 25.64 -5.44 23.28
N ALA A 248 25.67 -4.87 24.48
CA ALA A 248 26.39 -5.44 25.62
C ALA A 248 25.86 -6.85 25.97
N ARG A 249 24.53 -7.02 26.03
CA ARG A 249 23.91 -8.31 26.34
C ARG A 249 24.18 -9.36 25.27
N LEU A 250 24.10 -8.97 23.98
CA LEU A 250 24.45 -9.85 22.87
C LEU A 250 25.95 -10.19 22.86
N GLY A 251 26.83 -9.25 23.20
CA GLY A 251 28.27 -9.49 23.36
C GLY A 251 28.60 -10.46 24.50
N GLU A 252 27.90 -10.38 25.65
CA GLU A 252 28.00 -11.35 26.73
C GLU A 252 27.54 -12.75 26.30
N HIS A 253 26.52 -12.84 25.45
CA HIS A 253 25.95 -14.13 25.01
C HIS A 253 26.77 -14.81 23.89
N TYR A 254 27.13 -14.05 22.85
CA TYR A 254 27.78 -14.55 21.64
C TYR A 254 29.30 -14.36 21.61
N GLY A 255 29.84 -13.52 22.49
CA GLY A 255 31.23 -13.11 22.50
C GLY A 255 31.52 -11.85 21.67
N GLU A 256 32.61 -11.17 22.01
CA GLU A 256 32.99 -9.89 21.35
C GLU A 256 33.51 -10.11 19.93
N ASP A 257 33.98 -11.29 19.59
CA ASP A 257 34.38 -11.64 18.21
C ASP A 257 33.16 -11.62 17.27
N VAL A 258 31.99 -12.03 17.76
CA VAL A 258 30.71 -12.02 17.01
C VAL A 258 30.02 -10.67 17.12
N VAL A 259 30.03 -10.03 18.30
CA VAL A 259 29.39 -8.75 18.57
C VAL A 259 30.42 -7.73 19.09
N PRO A 260 31.25 -7.14 18.22
CA PRO A 260 32.20 -6.12 18.62
C PRO A 260 31.51 -4.91 19.26
N GLN A 261 32.06 -4.44 20.38
CA GLN A 261 31.43 -3.35 21.14
C GLN A 261 31.61 -1.97 20.50
N ASP A 262 32.56 -1.85 19.56
CA ASP A 262 32.91 -0.63 18.81
C ASP A 262 32.27 -0.57 17.40
N LYS A 263 31.42 -1.56 17.04
CA LYS A 263 30.79 -1.66 15.71
C LYS A 263 29.28 -1.79 15.82
N PRO A 264 28.53 -1.60 14.72
CA PRO A 264 27.10 -1.92 14.68
C PRO A 264 26.83 -3.36 15.10
N ILE A 265 25.65 -3.60 15.70
CA ILE A 265 25.20 -4.95 16.03
C ILE A 265 24.96 -5.73 14.73
N PRO A 266 25.46 -6.97 14.58
CA PRO A 266 25.15 -7.81 13.43
C PRO A 266 23.64 -8.02 13.29
N ALA A 267 23.08 -7.66 12.15
CA ALA A 267 21.62 -7.60 11.93
C ALA A 267 20.93 -8.96 12.12
N HIS A 268 21.59 -10.06 11.78
CA HIS A 268 21.05 -11.44 11.92
C HIS A 268 20.80 -11.84 13.37
N LEU A 269 21.35 -11.14 14.35
CA LEU A 269 21.17 -11.41 15.79
C LEU A 269 19.99 -10.64 16.40
N LEU A 270 19.28 -9.82 15.63
CA LEU A 270 18.25 -8.91 16.11
C LEU A 270 16.82 -9.44 15.90
N GLY A 271 16.66 -10.76 16.10
CA GLY A 271 15.38 -11.41 16.35
C GLY A 271 14.58 -11.86 15.13
N ASN A 272 14.80 -11.28 13.95
CA ASN A 272 14.18 -11.76 12.72
C ASN A 272 15.00 -11.37 11.47
N MET A 273 14.52 -11.79 10.29
CA MET A 273 15.17 -11.51 9.00
C MET A 273 15.39 -10.01 8.75
N TRP A 274 14.60 -9.12 9.35
CA TRP A 274 14.61 -7.68 9.15
C TRP A 274 15.24 -6.89 10.30
N ALA A 275 15.80 -7.60 11.30
CA ALA A 275 16.45 -7.00 12.48
C ALA A 275 15.51 -6.08 13.31
N GLN A 276 14.20 -6.37 13.33
CA GLN A 276 13.18 -5.49 13.91
C GLN A 276 12.33 -6.12 15.01
N SER A 277 12.44 -7.46 15.24
CA SER A 277 11.64 -8.17 16.24
C SER A 277 12.47 -8.52 17.47
N TRP A 278 12.96 -7.48 18.16
CA TRP A 278 13.83 -7.66 19.34
C TRP A 278 13.13 -8.36 20.52
N GLY A 279 11.81 -8.42 20.51
CA GLY A 279 11.05 -9.26 21.45
C GLY A 279 11.44 -10.74 21.37
N ASN A 280 11.83 -11.24 20.19
CA ASN A 280 12.26 -12.62 20.00
C ASN A 280 13.59 -12.96 20.70
N ILE A 281 14.39 -11.97 21.05
CA ILE A 281 15.64 -12.12 21.79
C ILE A 281 15.54 -11.60 23.23
N TYR A 282 14.33 -11.41 23.75
CA TYR A 282 14.13 -10.86 25.09
C TYR A 282 14.78 -11.72 26.18
N ASP A 283 14.84 -13.02 26.03
CA ASP A 283 15.54 -13.94 26.92
C ASP A 283 17.02 -13.58 27.11
N ILE A 284 17.68 -13.07 26.07
CA ILE A 284 19.09 -12.63 26.11
C ILE A 284 19.21 -11.21 26.67
N VAL A 285 18.34 -10.28 26.18
CA VAL A 285 18.51 -8.85 26.40
C VAL A 285 17.73 -8.31 27.61
N LYS A 286 16.92 -9.12 28.26
CA LYS A 286 16.16 -8.69 29.45
C LYS A 286 17.08 -8.10 30.53
N PRO A 287 16.60 -7.11 31.31
CA PRO A 287 17.35 -6.58 32.44
C PRO A 287 17.71 -7.68 33.45
N GLN A 288 18.87 -7.54 34.10
CA GLN A 288 19.29 -8.50 35.15
C GLN A 288 18.37 -8.47 36.39
N GLN A 289 17.72 -7.31 36.60
CA GLN A 289 16.76 -7.16 37.69
C GLN A 289 15.42 -7.72 37.22
N GLU A 290 14.92 -8.75 37.92
CA GLU A 290 13.60 -9.30 37.62
C GLU A 290 12.51 -8.22 37.71
N MET A 291 11.99 -7.83 36.57
CA MET A 291 10.73 -7.09 36.51
C MET A 291 9.60 -8.11 36.42
N LYS A 292 8.68 -8.08 37.36
CA LYS A 292 7.43 -8.85 37.24
C LYS A 292 6.59 -8.21 36.12
N VAL A 293 6.75 -8.71 34.93
CA VAL A 293 5.86 -8.40 33.81
C VAL A 293 4.64 -9.30 33.94
N PRO A 294 3.41 -8.77 34.00
CA PRO A 294 2.21 -9.60 34.02
C PRO A 294 2.17 -10.50 32.77
N ASP A 295 1.92 -11.77 32.96
CA ASP A 295 1.59 -12.67 31.86
C ASP A 295 0.14 -12.40 31.42
N VAL A 296 -0.03 -11.44 30.52
CA VAL A 296 -1.35 -11.03 30.03
C VAL A 296 -2.02 -12.17 29.25
N THR A 297 -1.25 -12.89 28.44
CA THR A 297 -1.77 -14.01 27.64
C THR A 297 -2.27 -15.13 28.55
N GLY A 298 -1.46 -15.53 29.54
CA GLY A 298 -1.87 -16.54 30.53
C GLY A 298 -3.11 -16.12 31.31
N ALA A 299 -3.19 -14.84 31.72
CA ALA A 299 -4.34 -14.30 32.44
C ALA A 299 -5.62 -14.28 31.57
N LEU A 300 -5.54 -13.97 30.28
CA LEU A 300 -6.67 -14.02 29.37
C LEU A 300 -7.15 -15.46 29.14
N VAL A 301 -6.23 -16.40 28.93
CA VAL A 301 -6.55 -17.83 28.77
C VAL A 301 -7.20 -18.38 30.05
N GLU A 302 -6.65 -18.07 31.23
CA GLU A 302 -7.21 -18.51 32.53
C GLU A 302 -8.62 -17.96 32.78
N GLN A 303 -8.91 -16.76 32.29
CA GLN A 303 -10.25 -16.14 32.37
C GLN A 303 -11.19 -16.60 31.27
N GLY A 304 -10.77 -17.46 30.36
CA GLY A 304 -11.58 -18.01 29.27
C GLY A 304 -11.93 -16.99 28.17
N TYR A 305 -11.05 -16.00 27.95
CA TYR A 305 -11.22 -15.06 26.84
C TYR A 305 -11.11 -15.81 25.52
N ASP A 306 -12.17 -15.77 24.74
CA ASP A 306 -12.20 -16.15 23.34
C ASP A 306 -12.16 -14.88 22.45
N GLU A 307 -12.16 -15.07 21.15
CA GLU A 307 -12.12 -13.98 20.16
C GLU A 307 -13.32 -13.03 20.29
N VAL A 308 -14.50 -13.52 20.60
CA VAL A 308 -15.71 -12.71 20.80
C VAL A 308 -15.59 -11.87 22.08
N ALA A 309 -15.11 -12.47 23.17
CA ALA A 309 -14.87 -11.77 24.44
C ALA A 309 -13.81 -10.65 24.26
N MET A 310 -12.75 -10.90 23.47
CA MET A 310 -11.76 -9.88 23.17
C MET A 310 -12.34 -8.70 22.39
N VAL A 311 -13.18 -8.95 21.39
CA VAL A 311 -13.82 -7.88 20.61
C VAL A 311 -14.82 -7.10 21.48
N LYS A 312 -15.62 -7.77 22.32
CA LYS A 312 -16.51 -7.09 23.28
C LYS A 312 -15.77 -6.21 24.28
N GLN A 313 -14.59 -6.67 24.73
CA GLN A 313 -13.74 -5.85 25.60
C GLN A 313 -13.22 -4.61 24.87
N ALA A 314 -12.82 -4.76 23.60
CA ALA A 314 -12.39 -3.63 22.77
C ALA A 314 -13.57 -2.65 22.52
N GLU A 315 -14.76 -3.14 22.18
CA GLU A 315 -15.97 -2.33 22.02
C GLU A 315 -16.26 -1.53 23.29
N SER A 316 -16.27 -2.21 24.45
CA SER A 316 -16.49 -1.55 25.75
C SER A 316 -15.48 -0.45 26.02
N PHE A 317 -14.22 -0.65 25.65
CA PHE A 317 -13.18 0.38 25.78
C PHE A 317 -13.49 1.59 24.89
N PHE A 318 -13.78 1.39 23.61
CA PHE A 318 -14.07 2.49 22.69
C PHE A 318 -15.38 3.21 23.06
N SER A 319 -16.43 2.49 23.45
CA SER A 319 -17.67 3.10 23.92
C SER A 319 -17.45 3.94 25.18
N SER A 320 -16.52 3.54 26.07
CA SER A 320 -16.14 4.36 27.23
C SER A 320 -15.49 5.70 26.87
N LEU A 321 -14.94 5.81 25.64
CA LEU A 321 -14.38 7.04 25.09
C LEU A 321 -15.42 7.89 24.33
N GLY A 322 -16.67 7.41 24.20
CA GLY A 322 -17.76 8.12 23.54
C GLY A 322 -18.02 7.69 22.09
N PHE A 323 -17.43 6.59 21.63
CA PHE A 323 -17.80 5.99 20.35
C PHE A 323 -19.11 5.22 20.48
N GLU A 324 -19.85 5.10 19.40
CA GLU A 324 -21.05 4.28 19.32
C GLU A 324 -20.70 2.78 19.43
N GLU A 325 -21.65 1.99 19.88
CA GLU A 325 -21.54 0.53 19.89
C GLU A 325 -21.50 -0.02 18.46
N LEU A 326 -20.90 -1.18 18.29
CA LEU A 326 -20.85 -1.85 16.98
C LEU A 326 -22.27 -2.25 16.55
N PRO A 327 -22.66 -2.08 15.28
CA PRO A 327 -24.00 -2.42 14.81
C PRO A 327 -24.24 -3.93 14.87
N ASP A 328 -25.52 -4.33 14.93
CA ASP A 328 -25.92 -5.74 14.95
C ASP A 328 -25.35 -6.52 13.75
N THR A 329 -25.28 -5.90 12.58
CA THR A 329 -24.69 -6.47 11.36
C THR A 329 -23.23 -6.88 11.51
N PHE A 330 -22.45 -6.15 12.33
CA PHE A 330 -21.08 -6.55 12.67
C PHE A 330 -21.07 -7.91 13.38
N TRP A 331 -21.92 -8.09 14.39
CA TRP A 331 -21.96 -9.33 15.17
C TRP A 331 -22.53 -10.51 14.38
N GLU A 332 -23.47 -10.27 13.49
CA GLU A 332 -24.10 -11.29 12.65
C GLU A 332 -23.20 -11.77 11.51
N ARG A 333 -22.38 -10.88 10.96
CA ARG A 333 -21.63 -11.14 9.71
C ARG A 333 -20.14 -11.38 9.90
N SER A 334 -19.56 -10.98 11.04
CA SER A 334 -18.12 -11.15 11.29
C SER A 334 -17.71 -12.62 11.39
N MET A 335 -16.57 -12.93 10.78
CA MET A 335 -15.96 -14.26 10.87
C MET A 335 -14.84 -14.21 11.90
N PHE A 336 -15.09 -14.68 13.10
CA PHE A 336 -14.11 -14.68 14.19
C PHE A 336 -13.17 -15.89 14.15
N GLN A 337 -13.58 -16.98 13.50
CA GLN A 337 -12.81 -18.22 13.39
C GLN A 337 -12.82 -18.74 11.94
N LYS A 338 -11.71 -19.38 11.53
CA LYS A 338 -11.66 -20.06 10.24
C LYS A 338 -12.60 -21.26 10.24
N PRO A 339 -13.59 -21.35 9.33
CA PRO A 339 -14.42 -22.53 9.18
C PRO A 339 -13.62 -23.74 8.67
N GLU A 340 -14.04 -24.96 9.07
CA GLU A 340 -13.44 -26.17 8.53
C GLU A 340 -13.69 -26.31 7.03
N GLY A 341 -12.69 -26.82 6.31
CA GLY A 341 -12.79 -27.12 4.87
C GLY A 341 -12.87 -25.90 3.95
N ARG A 342 -12.54 -24.71 4.45
CA ARG A 342 -12.55 -23.48 3.68
C ARG A 342 -11.26 -22.68 3.92
N ASP A 343 -10.60 -22.28 2.84
CA ASP A 343 -9.46 -21.39 2.92
C ASP A 343 -9.91 -19.94 3.05
N VAL A 344 -9.28 -19.21 3.97
CA VAL A 344 -9.58 -17.82 4.29
C VAL A 344 -8.29 -17.03 4.50
N GLN A 345 -8.36 -15.71 4.36
CA GLN A 345 -7.29 -14.83 4.83
C GLN A 345 -7.29 -14.79 6.35
N CYS A 346 -6.20 -15.25 6.96
CA CYS A 346 -6.08 -15.29 8.43
C CYS A 346 -5.65 -13.95 9.05
N HIS A 347 -5.49 -12.90 8.26
CA HIS A 347 -5.17 -11.57 8.74
C HIS A 347 -6.43 -10.86 9.22
N ALA A 348 -6.37 -10.25 10.41
CA ALA A 348 -7.48 -9.45 10.92
C ALA A 348 -7.78 -8.27 9.97
N SER A 349 -9.04 -8.07 9.64
CA SER A 349 -9.51 -7.01 8.75
C SER A 349 -10.89 -6.52 9.18
N ALA A 350 -11.22 -5.27 8.88
CA ALA A 350 -12.54 -4.70 9.05
C ALA A 350 -13.04 -4.22 7.69
N TRP A 351 -14.32 -4.45 7.41
CA TRP A 351 -14.93 -4.21 6.11
C TRP A 351 -16.19 -3.37 6.27
N ASP A 352 -16.26 -2.29 5.52
CA ASP A 352 -17.48 -1.55 5.28
C ASP A 352 -18.16 -2.15 4.03
N LEU A 353 -19.24 -2.87 4.25
CA LEU A 353 -19.97 -3.59 3.19
C LEU A 353 -21.29 -2.90 2.84
N ASP A 354 -21.56 -1.75 3.44
CA ASP A 354 -22.81 -1.06 3.31
C ASP A 354 -22.81 0.13 2.38
N ASP A 355 -23.99 0.48 1.91
CA ASP A 355 -24.26 1.71 1.21
C ASP A 355 -25.16 2.63 2.05
N LYS A 356 -24.70 3.11 3.18
CA LYS A 356 -25.27 4.24 3.95
C LYS A 356 -26.57 4.03 4.75
N ASP A 357 -27.24 2.91 4.64
CA ASP A 357 -28.57 2.73 5.20
C ASP A 357 -28.65 1.69 6.33
N ASP A 358 -27.51 1.06 6.72
CA ASP A 358 -27.44 0.08 7.82
C ASP A 358 -26.50 0.51 8.93
#